data_425da59ea8a000ad53f4af4908398693
#
_entry.id   425da59ea8a000ad53f4af4908398693
#
_cell.length_a   1.000
_cell.length_b   1.000
_cell.length_c   1.000
_cell.angle_alpha   90.00
_cell.angle_beta   90.00
_cell.angle_gamma   90.00
#
_symmetry.space_group_name_H-M   'P 1'
#
loop_
_entity.id
_entity.type
_entity.pdbx_description
1 polymer ?
#
loop_
_entity_poly.entity_id
_entity_poly.type
_entity_poly.pdbx_seq_one_letter_code
_entity_poly.pdbx_strand_id
1 'polypeptide(L)'
;MKKIILISVLSFFSLITFAQSEKYTNAMKKNIALLDSAFAKPDNFLSMANTFERIGTTEKTEWLPFYYAAYCRVNYAFMQKDPAGNDPIAEKATALINTADSLQPNNSEISCVKSMIASVQMLVNPQQRFMQYGAASQKELQKAMQQDPTNPRPDMLKGQSLKYTPEQFGGGCKNAMPQLEIAMEKFTSFKAVSEIYPSWGKSYTGDIIKQCK
;
A
#
# COMPACT_ATOMS: atom_id res chain seq x y z
N MET A 1 25.75 -23.47 -40.32
CA MET A 1 24.48 -22.71 -40.43
C MET A 1 23.54 -22.88 -39.22
N LYS A 2 23.34 -24.10 -38.66
CA LYS A 2 22.44 -24.29 -37.49
C LYS A 2 22.85 -23.56 -36.21
N LYS A 3 24.15 -23.38 -35.92
CA LYS A 3 24.65 -22.68 -34.73
C LYS A 3 24.44 -21.15 -34.76
N ILE A 4 24.48 -20.52 -35.91
CA ILE A 4 24.27 -19.08 -36.11
C ILE A 4 22.79 -18.72 -35.89
N ILE A 5 21.87 -19.57 -36.32
CA ILE A 5 20.43 -19.39 -36.13
C ILE A 5 20.07 -19.44 -34.63
N LEU A 6 20.71 -20.35 -33.86
CA LEU A 6 20.45 -20.47 -32.40
C LEU A 6 20.87 -19.21 -31.63
N ILE A 7 22.01 -18.60 -31.96
CA ILE A 7 22.50 -17.38 -31.34
C ILE A 7 21.58 -16.19 -31.67
N SER A 8 21.10 -16.10 -32.93
CA SER A 8 20.17 -15.03 -33.35
C SER A 8 18.81 -15.12 -32.63
N VAL A 9 18.29 -16.33 -32.39
CA VAL A 9 17.04 -16.53 -31.64
C VAL A 9 17.19 -16.17 -30.17
N LEU A 10 18.32 -16.50 -29.51
CA LEU A 10 18.59 -16.13 -28.13
C LEU A 10 18.72 -14.61 -27.96
N SER A 11 19.37 -13.90 -28.91
CA SER A 11 19.51 -12.44 -28.86
C SER A 11 18.18 -11.70 -29.04
N PHE A 12 17.27 -12.27 -29.84
CA PHE A 12 15.94 -11.69 -30.03
C PHE A 12 15.04 -11.84 -28.79
N PHE A 13 15.17 -12.96 -28.07
CA PHE A 13 14.42 -13.18 -26.83
C PHE A 13 14.85 -12.23 -25.69
N SER A 14 16.15 -11.92 -25.59
CA SER A 14 16.67 -10.96 -24.58
C SER A 14 16.19 -9.51 -24.84
N LEU A 15 16.07 -9.09 -26.09
CA LEU A 15 15.58 -7.75 -26.44
C LEU A 15 14.10 -7.55 -26.11
N ILE A 16 13.28 -8.59 -26.23
CA ILE A 16 11.85 -8.54 -25.90
C ILE A 16 11.66 -8.39 -24.39
N THR A 17 12.44 -9.08 -23.56
CA THR A 17 12.34 -8.99 -22.10
C THR A 17 12.77 -7.62 -21.57
N PHE A 18 13.80 -7.01 -22.13
CA PHE A 18 14.22 -5.64 -21.75
C PHE A 18 13.18 -4.58 -22.13
N ALA A 19 12.61 -4.65 -23.33
CA ALA A 19 11.59 -3.70 -23.79
C ALA A 19 10.28 -3.82 -22.97
N GLN A 20 9.90 -5.01 -22.56
CA GLN A 20 8.72 -5.24 -21.72
C GLN A 20 8.95 -4.71 -20.30
N SER A 21 10.12 -4.95 -19.70
CA SER A 21 10.51 -4.41 -18.39
C SER A 21 10.51 -2.88 -18.37
N GLU A 22 11.02 -2.23 -19.41
CA GLU A 22 11.03 -0.76 -19.51
C GLU A 22 9.61 -0.20 -19.67
N LYS A 23 8.78 -0.77 -20.51
CA LYS A 23 7.37 -0.39 -20.69
C LYS A 23 6.58 -0.49 -19.39
N TYR A 24 6.76 -1.58 -18.66
CA TYR A 24 6.16 -1.82 -17.34
C TYR A 24 6.60 -0.73 -16.35
N THR A 25 7.91 -0.55 -16.19
CA THR A 25 8.47 0.43 -15.25
C THR A 25 7.97 1.85 -15.56
N ASN A 26 7.95 2.27 -16.82
CA ASN A 26 7.45 3.58 -17.23
C ASN A 26 5.95 3.74 -16.95
N ALA A 27 5.13 2.71 -17.20
CA ALA A 27 3.72 2.73 -16.89
C ALA A 27 3.48 2.85 -15.37
N MET A 28 4.22 2.11 -14.56
CA MET A 28 4.14 2.20 -13.09
C MET A 28 4.57 3.59 -12.59
N LYS A 29 5.72 4.10 -13.00
CA LYS A 29 6.22 5.44 -12.62
C LYS A 29 5.22 6.54 -12.93
N LYS A 30 4.66 6.54 -14.14
CA LYS A 30 3.64 7.50 -14.55
C LYS A 30 2.43 7.52 -13.63
N ASN A 31 1.94 6.35 -13.23
CA ASN A 31 0.76 6.26 -12.37
C ASN A 31 1.09 6.53 -10.90
N ILE A 32 2.25 6.06 -10.38
CA ILE A 32 2.69 6.33 -9.01
C ILE A 32 2.86 7.83 -8.76
N ALA A 33 3.39 8.58 -9.73
CA ALA A 33 3.55 10.03 -9.63
C ALA A 33 2.22 10.80 -9.45
N LEU A 34 1.08 10.19 -9.76
CA LEU A 34 -0.25 10.79 -9.60
C LEU A 34 -0.91 10.49 -8.24
N LEU A 35 -0.31 9.63 -7.40
CA LEU A 35 -0.91 9.20 -6.14
C LEU A 35 -1.22 10.36 -5.19
N ASP A 36 -0.29 11.29 -5.02
CA ASP A 36 -0.49 12.44 -4.13
C ASP A 36 -1.62 13.35 -4.63
N SER A 37 -1.73 13.55 -5.95
CA SER A 37 -2.80 14.35 -6.54
C SER A 37 -4.18 13.65 -6.49
N ALA A 38 -4.21 12.34 -6.31
CA ALA A 38 -5.46 11.57 -6.23
C ALA A 38 -6.28 11.93 -4.97
N PHE A 39 -5.64 12.43 -3.91
CA PHE A 39 -6.36 12.92 -2.72
C PHE A 39 -7.28 14.11 -2.98
N ALA A 40 -7.16 14.80 -4.11
CA ALA A 40 -8.09 15.88 -4.47
C ALA A 40 -9.53 15.41 -4.75
N LYS A 41 -9.69 14.16 -5.25
CA LYS A 41 -11.00 13.56 -5.55
C LYS A 41 -10.94 12.05 -5.34
N PRO A 42 -11.89 11.44 -4.57
CA PRO A 42 -11.92 10.01 -4.32
C PRO A 42 -11.89 9.15 -5.60
N ASP A 43 -12.64 9.53 -6.63
CA ASP A 43 -12.76 8.79 -7.90
C ASP A 43 -11.43 8.64 -8.64
N ASN A 44 -10.47 9.54 -8.40
CA ASN A 44 -9.12 9.40 -8.94
C ASN A 44 -8.47 8.11 -8.45
N PHE A 45 -8.61 7.77 -7.17
CA PHE A 45 -8.09 6.52 -6.62
C PHE A 45 -8.74 5.30 -7.27
N LEU A 46 -10.06 5.33 -7.52
CA LEU A 46 -10.74 4.21 -8.18
C LEU A 46 -10.25 4.03 -9.62
N SER A 47 -10.09 5.13 -10.36
CA SER A 47 -9.54 5.11 -11.72
C SER A 47 -8.11 4.56 -11.74
N MET A 48 -7.27 4.98 -10.78
CA MET A 48 -5.90 4.50 -10.66
C MET A 48 -5.85 3.02 -10.26
N ALA A 49 -6.72 2.58 -9.33
CA ALA A 49 -6.82 1.18 -8.96
C ALA A 49 -7.10 0.28 -10.18
N ASN A 50 -8.04 0.69 -11.05
CA ASN A 50 -8.35 -0.03 -12.28
C ASN A 50 -7.17 -0.03 -13.27
N THR A 51 -6.40 1.06 -13.32
CA THR A 51 -5.21 1.13 -14.17
C THR A 51 -4.10 0.20 -13.67
N PHE A 52 -3.80 0.23 -12.38
CA PHE A 52 -2.82 -0.69 -11.77
C PHE A 52 -3.24 -2.16 -11.91
N GLU A 53 -4.52 -2.48 -11.68
CA GLU A 53 -5.03 -3.85 -11.86
C GLU A 53 -4.85 -4.32 -13.31
N ARG A 54 -5.08 -3.46 -14.30
CA ARG A 54 -4.84 -3.78 -15.72
C ARG A 54 -3.36 -4.01 -16.02
N ILE A 55 -2.45 -3.22 -15.42
CA ILE A 55 -1.01 -3.46 -15.55
C ILE A 55 -0.68 -4.84 -14.95
N GLY A 56 -1.16 -5.15 -13.76
CA GLY A 56 -0.91 -6.44 -13.09
C GLY A 56 -1.43 -7.64 -13.87
N THR A 57 -2.60 -7.54 -14.48
CA THR A 57 -3.14 -8.63 -15.32
C THR A 57 -2.34 -8.85 -16.61
N THR A 58 -1.62 -7.84 -17.08
CA THR A 58 -0.72 -7.94 -18.24
C THR A 58 0.63 -8.54 -17.85
N GLU A 59 1.22 -8.04 -16.76
CA GLU A 59 2.57 -8.39 -16.32
C GLU A 59 2.62 -9.65 -15.42
N LYS A 60 1.51 -10.15 -14.97
CA LYS A 60 1.20 -11.41 -14.24
C LYS A 60 2.15 -11.82 -13.10
N THR A 61 3.45 -11.58 -13.22
CA THR A 61 4.51 -11.96 -12.25
C THR A 61 4.92 -10.81 -11.33
N GLU A 62 4.45 -9.60 -11.60
CA GLU A 62 4.80 -8.39 -10.87
C GLU A 62 3.80 -8.12 -9.74
N TRP A 63 4.27 -8.05 -8.49
CA TRP A 63 3.41 -7.85 -7.32
C TRP A 63 2.97 -6.39 -7.12
N LEU A 64 3.83 -5.43 -7.51
CA LEU A 64 3.59 -3.99 -7.28
C LEU A 64 2.30 -3.46 -7.89
N PRO A 65 1.87 -3.83 -9.11
CA PRO A 65 0.61 -3.36 -9.65
C PRO A 65 -0.59 -3.77 -8.79
N PHE A 66 -0.63 -5.01 -8.32
CA PHE A 66 -1.70 -5.50 -7.44
C PHE A 66 -1.67 -4.82 -6.07
N TYR A 67 -0.48 -4.56 -5.53
CA TYR A 67 -0.27 -3.78 -4.33
C TYR A 67 -0.85 -2.37 -4.46
N TYR A 68 -0.47 -1.63 -5.51
CA TYR A 68 -0.97 -0.27 -5.73
C TYR A 68 -2.47 -0.23 -6.05
N ALA A 69 -2.99 -1.23 -6.75
CA ALA A 69 -4.42 -1.34 -6.98
C ALA A 69 -5.20 -1.51 -5.66
N ALA A 70 -4.72 -2.35 -4.75
CA ALA A 70 -5.30 -2.51 -3.41
C ALA A 70 -5.15 -1.23 -2.57
N TYR A 71 -3.97 -0.61 -2.55
CA TYR A 71 -3.69 0.65 -1.87
C TYR A 71 -4.64 1.77 -2.32
N CYS A 72 -4.84 1.92 -3.62
CA CYS A 72 -5.77 2.90 -4.16
C CYS A 72 -7.22 2.63 -3.73
N ARG A 73 -7.69 1.38 -3.74
CA ARG A 73 -9.04 1.03 -3.28
C ARG A 73 -9.24 1.34 -1.80
N VAL A 74 -8.24 1.08 -0.97
CA VAL A 74 -8.27 1.40 0.46
C VAL A 74 -8.37 2.91 0.67
N ASN A 75 -7.56 3.71 -0.05
CA ASN A 75 -7.64 5.17 0.07
C ASN A 75 -8.98 5.71 -0.46
N TYR A 76 -9.51 5.14 -1.56
CA TYR A 76 -10.87 5.45 -2.00
C TYR A 76 -11.89 5.22 -0.88
N ALA A 77 -11.83 4.07 -0.20
CA ALA A 77 -12.74 3.73 0.89
C ALA A 77 -12.62 4.69 2.08
N PHE A 78 -11.40 5.07 2.48
CA PHE A 78 -11.19 6.05 3.56
C PHE A 78 -11.74 7.44 3.26
N MET A 79 -11.87 7.80 1.98
CA MET A 79 -12.40 9.10 1.55
C MET A 79 -13.92 9.11 1.38
N GLN A 80 -14.62 7.97 1.53
CA GLN A 80 -16.08 7.94 1.46
C GLN A 80 -16.69 8.65 2.66
N LYS A 81 -17.73 9.45 2.42
CA LYS A 81 -18.48 10.15 3.49
C LYS A 81 -19.24 9.17 4.38
N ASP A 82 -19.76 8.11 3.79
CA ASP A 82 -20.45 7.02 4.48
C ASP A 82 -19.63 5.72 4.30
N PRO A 83 -18.95 5.24 5.36
CA PRO A 83 -18.17 4.02 5.29
C PRO A 83 -19.02 2.75 5.28
N ALA A 84 -20.34 2.80 5.56
CA ALA A 84 -21.19 1.61 5.67
C ALA A 84 -21.22 0.78 4.37
N GLY A 85 -21.01 1.41 3.20
CA GLY A 85 -20.93 0.75 1.90
C GLY A 85 -19.56 0.22 1.50
N ASN A 86 -18.55 0.24 2.36
CA ASN A 86 -17.16 -0.04 1.98
C ASN A 86 -16.80 -1.54 1.92
N ASP A 87 -17.67 -2.47 2.35
CA ASP A 87 -17.37 -3.91 2.32
C ASP A 87 -16.98 -4.42 0.92
N PRO A 88 -17.71 -4.13 -0.18
CA PRO A 88 -17.32 -4.60 -1.51
C PRO A 88 -15.96 -4.03 -1.97
N ILE A 89 -15.62 -2.80 -1.53
CA ILE A 89 -14.33 -2.17 -1.85
C ILE A 89 -13.21 -2.89 -1.10
N ALA A 90 -13.42 -3.20 0.18
CA ALA A 90 -12.47 -3.94 1.01
C ALA A 90 -12.28 -5.39 0.51
N GLU A 91 -13.34 -6.06 0.07
CA GLU A 91 -13.26 -7.40 -0.54
C GLU A 91 -12.41 -7.39 -1.81
N LYS A 92 -12.65 -6.42 -2.70
CA LYS A 92 -11.85 -6.29 -3.92
C LYS A 92 -10.39 -5.94 -3.60
N ALA A 93 -10.13 -5.06 -2.64
CA ALA A 93 -8.78 -4.76 -2.16
C ALA A 93 -8.10 -6.00 -1.56
N THR A 94 -8.84 -6.83 -0.82
CA THR A 94 -8.35 -8.09 -0.26
C THR A 94 -7.95 -9.07 -1.36
N ALA A 95 -8.74 -9.24 -2.41
CA ALA A 95 -8.40 -10.11 -3.52
C ALA A 95 -7.11 -9.65 -4.21
N LEU A 96 -6.95 -8.35 -4.45
CA LEU A 96 -5.76 -7.77 -5.08
C LEU A 96 -4.50 -7.94 -4.21
N ILE A 97 -4.59 -7.62 -2.91
CA ILE A 97 -3.43 -7.73 -2.02
C ILE A 97 -3.02 -9.19 -1.78
N ASN A 98 -3.96 -10.13 -1.82
CA ASN A 98 -3.65 -11.56 -1.75
C ASN A 98 -2.94 -12.05 -3.01
N THR A 99 -3.27 -11.50 -4.19
CA THR A 99 -2.50 -11.75 -5.41
C THR A 99 -1.07 -11.22 -5.26
N ALA A 100 -0.90 -9.99 -4.76
CA ALA A 100 0.43 -9.45 -4.48
C ALA A 100 1.22 -10.32 -3.48
N ASP A 101 0.57 -10.80 -2.40
CA ASP A 101 1.19 -11.64 -1.36
C ASP A 101 1.61 -13.02 -1.90
N SER A 102 0.85 -13.58 -2.85
CA SER A 102 1.23 -14.82 -3.52
C SER A 102 2.46 -14.67 -4.43
N LEU A 103 2.64 -13.49 -5.03
CA LEU A 103 3.78 -13.18 -5.89
C LEU A 103 5.02 -12.75 -5.10
N GLN A 104 4.84 -12.09 -3.95
CA GLN A 104 5.91 -11.59 -3.09
C GLN A 104 5.59 -11.86 -1.63
N PRO A 105 5.70 -13.12 -1.16
CA PRO A 105 5.38 -13.48 0.21
C PRO A 105 6.35 -12.85 1.21
N ASN A 106 5.90 -12.74 2.46
CA ASN A 106 6.70 -12.19 3.57
C ASN A 106 7.16 -10.74 3.35
N ASN A 107 6.28 -9.89 2.82
CA ASN A 107 6.57 -8.51 2.46
C ASN A 107 5.87 -7.53 3.42
N SER A 108 6.65 -6.67 4.08
CA SER A 108 6.17 -5.66 5.04
C SER A 108 5.19 -4.66 4.43
N GLU A 109 5.40 -4.23 3.17
CA GLU A 109 4.48 -3.32 2.48
C GLU A 109 3.10 -3.95 2.27
N ILE A 110 3.06 -5.23 1.91
CA ILE A 110 1.83 -5.98 1.72
C ILE A 110 1.07 -6.10 3.05
N SER A 111 1.76 -6.40 4.14
CA SER A 111 1.16 -6.45 5.48
C SER A 111 0.63 -5.08 5.92
N CYS A 112 1.29 -3.96 5.57
CA CYS A 112 0.76 -2.62 5.78
C CYS A 112 -0.60 -2.42 5.07
N VAL A 113 -0.72 -2.78 3.80
CA VAL A 113 -2.00 -2.64 3.08
C VAL A 113 -3.07 -3.58 3.62
N LYS A 114 -2.72 -4.80 4.06
CA LYS A 114 -3.67 -5.71 4.75
C LYS A 114 -4.19 -5.10 6.05
N SER A 115 -3.34 -4.42 6.83
CA SER A 115 -3.76 -3.66 8.01
C SER A 115 -4.73 -2.53 7.66
N MET A 116 -4.45 -1.79 6.58
CA MET A 116 -5.34 -0.72 6.10
C MET A 116 -6.71 -1.28 5.66
N ILE A 117 -6.74 -2.42 4.98
CA ILE A 117 -7.99 -3.10 4.58
C ILE A 117 -8.82 -3.48 5.82
N ALA A 118 -8.19 -4.07 6.83
CA ALA A 118 -8.86 -4.40 8.09
C ALA A 118 -9.43 -3.13 8.77
N SER A 119 -8.71 -2.01 8.70
CA SER A 119 -9.21 -0.73 9.22
C SER A 119 -10.43 -0.23 8.43
N VAL A 120 -10.46 -0.37 7.11
CA VAL A 120 -11.66 -0.06 6.29
C VAL A 120 -12.85 -0.92 6.72
N GLN A 121 -12.65 -2.23 6.89
CA GLN A 121 -13.70 -3.16 7.33
C GLN A 121 -14.23 -2.82 8.73
N MET A 122 -13.34 -2.38 9.64
CA MET A 122 -13.71 -1.91 10.97
C MET A 122 -14.63 -0.70 10.88
N LEU A 123 -14.30 0.28 10.02
CA LEU A 123 -15.01 1.54 9.91
C LEU A 123 -16.42 1.40 9.33
N VAL A 124 -16.77 0.30 8.68
CA VAL A 124 -18.14 0.02 8.20
C VAL A 124 -19.16 0.01 9.37
N ASN A 125 -18.77 -0.54 10.51
CA ASN A 125 -19.55 -0.49 11.75
C ASN A 125 -18.58 -0.63 12.95
N PRO A 126 -17.97 0.48 13.43
CA PRO A 126 -16.94 0.42 14.46
C PRO A 126 -17.39 -0.25 15.76
N GLN A 127 -18.65 -0.02 16.18
CA GLN A 127 -19.16 -0.58 17.44
C GLN A 127 -19.20 -2.12 17.43
N GLN A 128 -19.57 -2.71 16.30
CA GLN A 128 -19.69 -4.17 16.18
C GLN A 128 -18.38 -4.82 15.72
N ARG A 129 -17.53 -4.10 14.97
CA ARG A 129 -16.40 -4.65 14.23
C ARG A 129 -15.03 -4.38 14.85
N PHE A 130 -14.95 -3.46 15.84
CA PHE A 130 -13.68 -3.07 16.45
C PHE A 130 -12.88 -4.25 16.96
N MET A 131 -13.50 -5.15 17.71
CA MET A 131 -12.79 -6.30 18.30
C MET A 131 -12.17 -7.23 17.25
N GLN A 132 -12.89 -7.48 16.16
CA GLN A 132 -12.44 -8.38 15.11
C GLN A 132 -11.41 -7.69 14.18
N TYR A 133 -11.81 -6.60 13.55
CA TYR A 133 -10.99 -5.97 12.51
C TYR A 133 -9.92 -5.03 13.08
N GLY A 134 -10.14 -4.43 14.24
CA GLY A 134 -9.09 -3.71 14.96
C GLY A 134 -7.95 -4.63 15.37
N ALA A 135 -8.27 -5.82 15.92
CA ALA A 135 -7.26 -6.84 16.23
C ALA A 135 -6.54 -7.35 14.96
N ALA A 136 -7.28 -7.57 13.85
CA ALA A 136 -6.71 -7.99 12.58
C ALA A 136 -5.73 -6.93 12.04
N SER A 137 -6.11 -5.66 12.07
CA SER A 137 -5.23 -4.54 11.67
C SER A 137 -3.94 -4.51 12.49
N GLN A 138 -4.03 -4.60 13.81
CA GLN A 138 -2.86 -4.61 14.70
C GLN A 138 -1.95 -5.82 14.45
N LYS A 139 -2.53 -7.00 14.21
CA LYS A 139 -1.77 -8.21 13.87
C LYS A 139 -0.95 -8.04 12.60
N GLU A 140 -1.54 -7.45 11.56
CA GLU A 140 -0.82 -7.20 10.30
C GLU A 140 0.27 -6.14 10.47
N LEU A 141 0.07 -5.10 11.31
CA LEU A 141 1.13 -4.14 11.63
C LEU A 141 2.30 -4.78 12.38
N GLN A 142 2.02 -5.64 13.37
CA GLN A 142 3.06 -6.39 14.07
C GLN A 142 3.85 -7.29 13.12
N LYS A 143 3.15 -7.98 12.21
CA LYS A 143 3.77 -8.79 11.16
C LYS A 143 4.65 -7.93 10.25
N ALA A 144 4.17 -6.76 9.81
CA ALA A 144 4.94 -5.84 8.98
C ALA A 144 6.22 -5.37 9.65
N MET A 145 6.18 -5.03 10.95
CA MET A 145 7.35 -4.65 11.75
C MET A 145 8.37 -5.78 11.90
N GLN A 146 7.91 -7.04 11.97
CA GLN A 146 8.79 -8.22 12.04
C GLN A 146 9.43 -8.53 10.67
N GLN A 147 8.69 -8.34 9.58
CA GLN A 147 9.16 -8.60 8.22
C GLN A 147 10.24 -7.59 7.77
N ASP A 148 10.07 -6.32 8.14
CA ASP A 148 11.07 -5.27 7.90
C ASP A 148 11.02 -4.23 9.03
N PRO A 149 11.90 -4.33 10.02
CA PRO A 149 11.98 -3.37 11.13
C PRO A 149 12.37 -1.95 10.69
N THR A 150 12.91 -1.78 9.48
CA THR A 150 13.33 -0.48 8.94
C THR A 150 12.23 0.22 8.15
N ASN A 151 11.14 -0.48 7.80
CA ASN A 151 10.01 0.09 7.11
C ASN A 151 9.30 1.13 8.01
N PRO A 152 9.16 2.41 7.57
CA PRO A 152 8.50 3.45 8.35
C PRO A 152 6.98 3.31 8.45
N ARG A 153 6.35 2.63 7.49
CA ARG A 153 4.88 2.60 7.33
C ARG A 153 4.13 1.89 8.44
N PRO A 154 4.60 0.77 9.00
CA PRO A 154 3.91 0.14 10.12
C PRO A 154 3.79 1.07 11.34
N ASP A 155 4.88 1.81 11.69
CA ASP A 155 4.85 2.76 12.80
C ASP A 155 3.95 3.96 12.49
N MET A 156 3.98 4.47 11.26
CA MET A 156 3.09 5.52 10.81
C MET A 156 1.62 5.09 10.94
N LEU A 157 1.24 3.93 10.43
CA LEU A 157 -0.13 3.42 10.48
C LEU A 157 -0.59 3.16 11.91
N LYS A 158 0.31 2.69 12.78
CA LYS A 158 0.04 2.53 14.22
C LYS A 158 -0.19 3.89 14.88
N GLY A 159 0.67 4.88 14.60
CA GLY A 159 0.52 6.23 15.11
C GLY A 159 -0.78 6.89 14.62
N GLN A 160 -1.12 6.72 13.35
CA GLN A 160 -2.39 7.16 12.78
C GLN A 160 -3.59 6.52 13.49
N SER A 161 -3.56 5.21 13.69
CA SER A 161 -4.62 4.49 14.41
C SER A 161 -4.81 5.02 15.83
N LEU A 162 -3.71 5.23 16.56
CA LEU A 162 -3.75 5.79 17.91
C LEU A 162 -4.33 7.20 17.92
N LYS A 163 -3.94 8.08 16.99
CA LYS A 163 -4.47 9.45 16.92
C LYS A 163 -5.99 9.49 16.80
N TYR A 164 -6.57 8.64 15.96
CA TYR A 164 -8.01 8.62 15.70
C TYR A 164 -8.79 7.72 16.67
N THR A 165 -8.11 6.98 17.55
CA THR A 165 -8.75 6.29 18.67
C THR A 165 -9.05 7.29 19.80
N PRO A 166 -10.26 7.29 20.39
CA PRO A 166 -10.56 8.16 21.52
C PRO A 166 -9.62 7.93 22.71
N GLU A 167 -9.29 9.00 23.46
CA GLU A 167 -8.35 8.93 24.58
C GLU A 167 -8.77 7.94 25.67
N GLN A 168 -10.06 7.82 25.94
CA GLN A 168 -10.63 6.86 26.90
C GLN A 168 -10.36 5.38 26.50
N PHE A 169 -10.01 5.13 25.25
CA PHE A 169 -9.62 3.81 24.75
C PHE A 169 -8.10 3.72 24.47
N GLY A 170 -7.32 4.60 25.06
CA GLY A 170 -5.86 4.59 24.94
C GLY A 170 -5.33 5.26 23.67
N GLY A 171 -6.14 6.06 22.98
CA GLY A 171 -5.75 6.84 21.81
C GLY A 171 -5.33 8.27 22.12
N GLY A 172 -5.53 9.14 21.13
CA GLY A 172 -5.21 10.57 21.20
C GLY A 172 -3.77 10.91 20.82
N CYS A 173 -3.52 12.19 20.65
CA CYS A 173 -2.21 12.70 20.19
C CYS A 173 -1.05 12.30 21.11
N LYS A 174 -1.25 12.30 22.42
CA LYS A 174 -0.22 11.92 23.42
C LYS A 174 0.32 10.52 23.17
N ASN A 175 -0.56 9.57 22.86
CA ASN A 175 -0.19 8.18 22.64
C ASN A 175 0.27 7.91 21.18
N ALA A 176 -0.19 8.73 20.23
CA ALA A 176 0.20 8.63 18.83
C ALA A 176 1.62 9.18 18.55
N MET A 177 2.00 10.29 19.22
CA MET A 177 3.24 11.00 18.94
C MET A 177 4.50 10.13 18.97
N PRO A 178 4.74 9.27 19.98
CA PRO A 178 5.95 8.43 19.98
C PRO A 178 6.07 7.52 18.73
N GLN A 179 4.95 6.97 18.26
CA GLN A 179 4.98 6.12 17.06
C GLN A 179 5.19 6.93 15.77
N LEU A 180 4.60 8.14 15.69
CA LEU A 180 4.77 9.02 14.55
C LEU A 180 6.20 9.57 14.46
N GLU A 181 6.85 9.83 15.57
CA GLU A 181 8.26 10.27 15.63
C GLU A 181 9.19 9.15 15.18
N ILE A 182 8.99 7.90 15.64
CA ILE A 182 9.71 6.72 15.16
C ILE A 182 9.52 6.56 13.65
N ALA A 183 8.29 6.68 13.16
CA ALA A 183 8.02 6.60 11.72
C ALA A 183 8.77 7.67 10.93
N MET A 184 8.78 8.92 11.43
CA MET A 184 9.46 10.04 10.76
C MET A 184 10.97 9.85 10.73
N GLU A 185 11.58 9.35 11.81
CA GLU A 185 12.99 8.99 11.86
C GLU A 185 13.32 7.93 10.80
N LYS A 186 12.53 6.84 10.74
CA LYS A 186 12.68 5.80 9.72
C LYS A 186 12.48 6.35 8.30
N PHE A 187 11.51 7.24 8.07
CA PHE A 187 11.33 7.89 6.75
C PHE A 187 12.53 8.73 6.32
N THR A 188 13.31 9.24 7.26
CA THR A 188 14.50 10.04 6.95
C THR A 188 15.64 9.19 6.41
N SER A 189 15.76 7.96 6.89
CA SER A 189 16.78 6.98 6.46
C SER A 189 16.29 6.02 5.37
N PHE A 190 14.97 5.94 5.14
CA PHE A 190 14.37 5.01 4.18
C PHE A 190 14.81 5.31 2.75
N LYS A 191 15.27 4.26 2.06
CA LYS A 191 15.59 4.29 0.64
C LYS A 191 14.78 3.21 -0.07
N ALA A 192 13.92 3.64 -0.99
CA ALA A 192 13.19 2.71 -1.82
C ALA A 192 14.17 1.88 -2.69
N VAL A 193 13.93 0.59 -2.78
CA VAL A 193 14.78 -0.36 -3.54
C VAL A 193 14.69 -0.16 -5.06
N SER A 194 13.67 0.55 -5.54
CA SER A 194 13.49 0.95 -6.93
C SER A 194 12.61 2.19 -7.03
N GLU A 195 12.59 2.82 -8.21
CA GLU A 195 11.75 4.02 -8.46
C GLU A 195 10.24 3.76 -8.43
N ILE A 196 9.83 2.49 -8.55
CA ILE A 196 8.42 2.07 -8.48
C ILE A 196 8.05 1.44 -7.14
N TYR A 197 9.02 1.34 -6.22
CA TYR A 197 8.77 0.82 -4.87
C TYR A 197 7.95 1.82 -4.05
N PRO A 198 7.12 1.38 -3.07
CA PRO A 198 6.33 2.27 -2.24
C PRO A 198 7.17 3.37 -1.56
N SER A 199 6.76 4.64 -1.77
CA SER A 199 7.44 5.82 -1.23
C SER A 199 6.48 6.76 -0.48
N TRP A 200 5.21 6.39 -0.34
CA TRP A 200 4.16 7.16 0.33
C TRP A 200 4.32 7.22 1.85
N GLY A 201 3.69 8.20 2.48
CA GLY A 201 3.48 8.27 3.93
C GLY A 201 4.28 9.35 4.64
N LYS A 202 5.47 9.76 4.15
CA LYS A 202 6.33 10.75 4.84
C LYS A 202 5.65 12.10 5.06
N SER A 203 5.07 12.69 4.01
CA SER A 203 4.36 13.98 4.09
C SER A 203 3.18 13.90 5.04
N TYR A 204 2.37 12.86 4.87
CA TYR A 204 1.20 12.61 5.72
C TYR A 204 1.58 12.44 7.21
N THR A 205 2.67 11.72 7.51
CA THR A 205 3.19 11.60 8.88
C THR A 205 3.52 12.98 9.47
N GLY A 206 4.19 13.83 8.69
CA GLY A 206 4.50 15.19 9.10
C GLY A 206 3.25 16.03 9.39
N ASP A 207 2.20 15.86 8.60
CA ASP A 207 0.95 16.60 8.79
C ASP A 207 0.17 16.11 10.03
N ILE A 208 0.18 14.81 10.32
CA ILE A 208 -0.39 14.27 11.56
C ILE A 208 0.38 14.83 12.79
N ILE A 209 1.71 14.83 12.75
CA ILE A 209 2.53 15.39 13.84
C ILE A 209 2.20 16.86 14.09
N LYS A 210 2.05 17.68 13.03
CA LYS A 210 1.64 19.10 13.17
C LYS A 210 0.27 19.25 13.82
N GLN A 211 -0.68 18.39 13.53
CA GLN A 211 -2.03 18.41 14.13
C GLN A 211 -2.03 17.98 15.59
N CYS A 212 -0.98 17.33 16.07
CA CYS A 212 -0.82 16.89 17.45
C CYS A 212 0.02 17.84 18.33
N LYS A 213 0.59 18.87 17.74
CA LYS A 213 1.33 19.95 18.44
C LYS A 213 0.43 21.14 18.71
#